data_9b5c643a0df6620f35093e5d6f392919
#
_entry.id   9b5c643a0df6620f35093e5d6f392919
#
_cell.length_a   1.000
_cell.length_b   1.000
_cell.length_c   1.000
_cell.angle_alpha   90.00
_cell.angle_beta   90.00
_cell.angle_gamma   90.00
#
_symmetry.space_group_name_H-M   'P 1'
#
loop_
_entity.id
_entity.type
_entity.pdbx_description
1 polymer ?
#
loop_
_entity_poly.entity_id
_entity_poly.type
_entity_poly.pdbx_seq_one_letter_code
_entity_poly.pdbx_strand_id
1 'polypeptide(L)'
;MLLVVDVGNTQTHFGVFARGGTQVAEHWRFATVRESTQDELGAALSNLLALRGLGFGDIAASIVSSTVPQLSEQWTAMSERYLGRPMLVVGPAIKTGMPIRIDNPREVGADRLVNAVAAYERVGGACVVVDFGTAITYDVVSEAGEYLGGIITPGAEISIDALYDRAAKLPKVELAQPRSLIGKSTVDAIRSGIVFGFAGQVDGIVGRLREELGPETRVIATGGLASVLVPNVREPIDEVDDLLTLTGLRLIWERNRSPADGTELDP
;
A
#
# COMPACT_ATOMS: atom_id res chain seq x y z
N MET A 1 14.36 16.35 -3.17
CA MET A 1 13.49 15.39 -2.46
C MET A 1 13.38 14.09 -3.24
N LEU A 2 12.97 12.98 -2.63
CA LEU A 2 12.60 11.74 -3.29
C LEU A 2 11.07 11.69 -3.43
N LEU A 3 10.56 11.52 -4.64
CA LEU A 3 9.15 11.23 -4.92
C LEU A 3 8.95 9.72 -4.91
N VAL A 4 8.00 9.25 -4.12
CA VAL A 4 7.57 7.84 -4.09
C VAL A 4 6.10 7.76 -4.50
N VAL A 5 5.76 6.81 -5.36
CA VAL A 5 4.42 6.67 -5.93
C VAL A 5 3.98 5.22 -5.83
N ASP A 6 2.82 4.99 -5.24
CA ASP A 6 2.13 3.71 -5.23
C ASP A 6 0.83 3.80 -6.01
N VAL A 7 0.73 3.06 -7.10
CA VAL A 7 -0.40 3.05 -8.01
C VAL A 7 -1.23 1.81 -7.77
N GLY A 8 -2.25 1.93 -6.92
CA GLY A 8 -3.26 0.90 -6.72
C GLY A 8 -4.35 0.94 -7.79
N ASN A 9 -5.21 -0.11 -7.81
CA ASN A 9 -6.33 -0.19 -8.76
C ASN A 9 -7.39 0.90 -8.58
N THR A 10 -7.57 1.40 -7.35
CA THR A 10 -8.62 2.37 -6.99
C THR A 10 -8.05 3.75 -6.68
N GLN A 11 -6.92 3.79 -5.98
CA GLN A 11 -6.27 5.03 -5.55
C GLN A 11 -4.78 4.99 -5.87
N THR A 12 -4.25 6.14 -6.27
CA THR A 12 -2.81 6.39 -6.35
C THR A 12 -2.40 7.20 -5.12
N HIS A 13 -1.47 6.68 -4.36
CA HIS A 13 -0.89 7.32 -3.18
C HIS A 13 0.55 7.71 -3.47
N PHE A 14 0.92 8.95 -3.26
CA PHE A 14 2.29 9.38 -3.43
C PHE A 14 2.73 10.30 -2.29
N GLY A 15 4.03 10.37 -2.10
CA GLY A 15 4.63 11.20 -1.08
C GLY A 15 6.02 11.66 -1.45
N VAL A 16 6.53 12.61 -0.69
CA VAL A 16 7.88 13.11 -0.85
C VAL A 16 8.65 12.97 0.47
N PHE A 17 9.91 12.56 0.34
CA PHE A 17 10.86 12.52 1.45
C PHE A 17 11.91 13.60 1.26
N ALA A 18 12.29 14.27 2.34
CA ALA A 18 13.43 15.15 2.33
C ALA A 18 14.73 14.35 2.01
N ARG A 19 15.75 15.02 1.50
CA ARG A 19 17.04 14.37 1.22
C ARG A 19 17.64 13.79 2.51
N GLY A 20 17.86 12.47 2.53
CA GLY A 20 18.33 11.73 3.70
C GLY A 20 17.32 11.60 4.85
N GLY A 21 16.09 12.10 4.66
CA GLY A 21 15.00 11.95 5.62
C GLY A 21 14.38 10.56 5.59
N THR A 22 14.01 10.07 6.76
CA THR A 22 13.34 8.76 6.91
C THR A 22 11.83 8.86 7.06
N GLN A 23 11.33 10.07 7.31
CA GLN A 23 9.90 10.34 7.45
C GLN A 23 9.34 10.99 6.18
N VAL A 24 8.09 10.65 5.85
CA VAL A 24 7.35 11.30 4.77
C VAL A 24 7.15 12.77 5.14
N ALA A 25 7.62 13.68 4.30
CA ALA A 25 7.45 15.12 4.52
C ALA A 25 6.03 15.57 4.18
N GLU A 26 5.52 15.13 3.04
CA GLU A 26 4.15 15.37 2.57
C GLU A 26 3.67 14.19 1.75
N HIS A 27 2.35 13.95 1.76
CA HIS A 27 1.74 12.90 0.94
C HIS A 27 0.34 13.27 0.48
N TRP A 28 -0.10 12.64 -0.62
CA TRP A 28 -1.41 12.89 -1.23
C TRP A 28 -1.98 11.62 -1.83
N ARG A 29 -3.28 11.56 -1.95
CA ARG A 29 -4.03 10.50 -2.63
C ARG A 29 -4.98 11.09 -3.65
N PHE A 30 -5.13 10.42 -4.77
CA PHE A 30 -6.17 10.70 -5.76
C PHE A 30 -6.69 9.40 -6.38
N ALA A 31 -7.85 9.47 -7.03
CA ALA A 31 -8.43 8.31 -7.69
C ALA A 31 -7.54 7.83 -8.84
N THR A 32 -7.32 6.53 -8.95
CA THR A 32 -6.60 5.96 -10.10
C THR A 32 -7.51 5.94 -11.31
N VAL A 33 -7.13 6.68 -12.34
CA VAL A 33 -7.77 6.67 -13.66
C VAL A 33 -6.82 5.94 -14.61
N ARG A 34 -7.23 4.76 -15.08
CA ARG A 34 -6.35 3.85 -15.86
C ARG A 34 -5.91 4.44 -17.19
N GLU A 35 -6.71 5.33 -17.75
CA GLU A 35 -6.50 6.02 -19.02
C GLU A 35 -5.69 7.30 -18.88
N SER A 36 -5.25 7.67 -17.67
CA SER A 36 -4.47 8.89 -17.44
C SER A 36 -3.20 8.89 -18.27
N THR A 37 -2.96 10.00 -18.94
CA THR A 37 -1.74 10.28 -19.71
C THR A 37 -0.64 10.82 -18.80
N GLN A 38 0.60 10.76 -19.25
CA GLN A 38 1.74 11.38 -18.58
C GLN A 38 1.53 12.87 -18.27
N ASP A 39 0.80 13.59 -19.14
CA ASP A 39 0.57 15.03 -18.98
C ASP A 39 -0.49 15.32 -17.89
N GLU A 40 -1.54 14.51 -17.80
CA GLU A 40 -2.53 14.59 -16.72
C GLU A 40 -1.90 14.24 -15.37
N LEU A 41 -1.08 13.21 -15.30
CA LEU A 41 -0.33 12.84 -14.10
C LEU A 41 0.63 13.97 -13.68
N GLY A 42 1.35 14.55 -14.64
CA GLY A 42 2.24 15.69 -14.41
C GLY A 42 1.49 16.93 -13.89
N ALA A 43 0.35 17.25 -14.49
CA ALA A 43 -0.49 18.37 -14.05
C ALA A 43 -1.05 18.14 -12.63
N ALA A 44 -1.54 16.92 -12.33
CA ALA A 44 -2.04 16.58 -11.00
C ALA A 44 -0.92 16.67 -9.95
N LEU A 45 0.24 16.08 -10.22
CA LEU A 45 1.41 16.13 -9.35
C LEU A 45 1.88 17.56 -9.11
N SER A 46 2.03 18.37 -10.16
CA SER A 46 2.45 19.77 -10.08
C SER A 46 1.50 20.59 -9.19
N ASN A 47 0.19 20.45 -9.40
CA ASN A 47 -0.80 21.17 -8.62
C ASN A 47 -0.75 20.80 -7.14
N LEU A 48 -0.63 19.51 -6.81
CA LEU A 48 -0.60 19.03 -5.43
C LEU A 48 0.69 19.44 -4.71
N LEU A 49 1.84 19.37 -5.38
CA LEU A 49 3.11 19.88 -4.86
C LEU A 49 3.03 21.38 -4.57
N ALA A 50 2.48 22.16 -5.51
CA ALA A 50 2.35 23.61 -5.38
C ALA A 50 1.49 24.03 -4.15
N LEU A 51 0.50 23.22 -3.75
CA LEU A 51 -0.29 23.47 -2.52
C LEU A 51 0.57 23.48 -1.25
N ARG A 52 1.76 22.91 -1.32
CA ARG A 52 2.75 22.86 -0.22
C ARG A 52 4.01 23.69 -0.52
N GLY A 53 3.97 24.54 -1.54
CA GLY A 53 5.10 25.37 -1.94
C GLY A 53 6.25 24.59 -2.56
N LEU A 54 5.99 23.36 -3.04
CA LEU A 54 6.95 22.49 -3.73
C LEU A 54 6.74 22.55 -5.24
N GLY A 55 7.79 22.23 -6.01
CA GLY A 55 7.74 22.12 -7.43
C GLY A 55 8.57 20.97 -7.98
N PHE A 56 8.52 20.75 -9.30
CA PHE A 56 9.31 19.70 -9.95
C PHE A 56 10.82 19.84 -9.72
N GLY A 57 11.33 21.07 -9.58
CA GLY A 57 12.73 21.33 -9.28
C GLY A 57 13.21 20.81 -7.92
N ASP A 58 12.29 20.58 -6.98
CA ASP A 58 12.62 20.03 -5.67
C ASP A 58 12.78 18.50 -5.69
N ILE A 59 12.32 17.84 -6.77
CA ILE A 59 12.34 16.38 -6.90
C ILE A 59 13.66 15.96 -7.55
N ALA A 60 14.52 15.32 -6.79
CA ALA A 60 15.82 14.85 -7.25
C ALA A 60 15.82 13.40 -7.76
N ALA A 61 14.85 12.59 -7.32
CA ALA A 61 14.71 11.20 -7.70
C ALA A 61 13.25 10.76 -7.54
N SER A 62 12.88 9.65 -8.22
CA SER A 62 11.53 9.11 -8.14
C SER A 62 11.51 7.59 -8.24
N ILE A 63 10.54 6.97 -7.56
CA ILE A 63 10.28 5.52 -7.60
C ILE A 63 8.77 5.28 -7.65
N VAL A 64 8.35 4.26 -8.40
CA VAL A 64 6.95 3.84 -8.51
C VAL A 64 6.79 2.35 -8.26
N SER A 65 5.77 1.99 -7.48
CA SER A 65 5.12 0.70 -7.42
C SER A 65 3.78 0.80 -8.14
N SER A 66 3.40 -0.17 -8.93
CA SER A 66 2.12 -0.14 -9.62
C SER A 66 1.53 -1.52 -9.81
N THR A 67 0.25 -1.66 -9.48
CA THR A 67 -0.59 -2.82 -9.83
C THR A 67 -1.30 -2.61 -11.17
N VAL A 68 -1.10 -1.46 -11.83
CA VAL A 68 -1.68 -1.09 -13.13
C VAL A 68 -0.54 -0.88 -14.15
N PRO A 69 -0.15 -1.90 -14.94
CA PRO A 69 1.04 -1.83 -15.80
C PRO A 69 1.07 -0.64 -16.75
N GLN A 70 -0.08 -0.28 -17.32
CA GLN A 70 -0.19 0.87 -18.24
C GLN A 70 0.20 2.18 -17.56
N LEU A 71 -0.13 2.38 -16.29
CA LEU A 71 0.21 3.59 -15.54
C LEU A 71 1.68 3.61 -15.13
N SER A 72 2.35 2.47 -15.00
CA SER A 72 3.80 2.43 -14.77
C SER A 72 4.55 3.13 -15.90
N GLU A 73 4.16 2.88 -17.16
CA GLU A 73 4.73 3.53 -18.33
C GLU A 73 4.43 5.03 -18.36
N GLN A 74 3.18 5.42 -18.02
CA GLN A 74 2.79 6.83 -17.97
C GLN A 74 3.53 7.60 -16.88
N TRP A 75 3.71 7.02 -15.70
CA TRP A 75 4.51 7.62 -14.62
C TRP A 75 5.99 7.76 -14.99
N THR A 76 6.55 6.76 -15.65
CA THR A 76 7.93 6.82 -16.16
C THR A 76 8.09 7.94 -17.19
N ALA A 77 7.20 8.00 -18.19
CA ALA A 77 7.22 9.04 -19.21
C ALA A 77 6.98 10.43 -18.61
N MET A 78 6.11 10.57 -17.61
CA MET A 78 5.90 11.80 -16.85
C MET A 78 7.19 12.25 -16.15
N SER A 79 7.89 11.34 -15.50
CA SER A 79 9.14 11.64 -14.81
C SER A 79 10.23 12.13 -15.79
N GLU A 80 10.42 11.42 -16.90
CA GLU A 80 11.39 11.82 -17.94
C GLU A 80 11.06 13.20 -18.51
N ARG A 81 9.78 13.45 -18.81
CA ARG A 81 9.35 14.71 -19.47
C ARG A 81 9.39 15.91 -18.53
N TYR A 82 8.91 15.78 -17.31
CA TYR A 82 8.70 16.90 -16.39
C TYR A 82 9.72 17.02 -15.27
N LEU A 83 10.26 15.89 -14.79
CA LEU A 83 11.33 15.89 -13.80
C LEU A 83 12.72 15.83 -14.45
N GLY A 84 12.79 15.53 -15.78
CA GLY A 84 14.04 15.39 -16.51
C GLY A 84 14.91 14.21 -16.05
N ARG A 85 14.31 13.20 -15.42
CA ARG A 85 15.00 12.08 -14.78
C ARG A 85 14.21 10.77 -14.95
N PRO A 86 14.92 9.61 -15.07
CA PRO A 86 14.26 8.32 -15.10
C PRO A 86 13.63 8.02 -13.74
N MET A 87 12.47 7.37 -13.75
CA MET A 87 11.80 6.84 -12.55
C MET A 87 12.19 5.39 -12.33
N LEU A 88 12.56 5.04 -11.11
CA LEU A 88 12.81 3.67 -10.73
C LEU A 88 11.46 2.93 -10.62
N VAL A 89 11.31 1.80 -11.31
CA VAL A 89 10.08 1.00 -11.27
C VAL A 89 10.30 -0.25 -10.43
N VAL A 90 9.44 -0.47 -9.44
CA VAL A 90 9.48 -1.71 -8.66
C VAL A 90 9.01 -2.87 -9.53
N GLY A 91 9.88 -3.84 -9.74
CA GLY A 91 9.64 -4.98 -10.62
C GLY A 91 10.69 -6.08 -10.41
N PRO A 92 10.68 -7.15 -11.23
CA PRO A 92 11.50 -8.34 -11.01
C PRO A 92 13.02 -8.12 -10.93
N ALA A 93 13.52 -7.02 -11.51
CA ALA A 93 14.95 -6.73 -11.54
C ALA A 93 15.42 -5.84 -10.40
N ILE A 94 14.50 -5.32 -9.57
CA ILE A 94 14.85 -4.39 -8.50
C ILE A 94 15.44 -5.12 -7.29
N LYS A 95 16.44 -4.52 -6.67
CA LYS A 95 17.03 -5.05 -5.43
C LYS A 95 16.16 -4.67 -4.24
N THR A 96 15.33 -5.58 -3.78
CA THR A 96 14.51 -5.39 -2.57
C THR A 96 15.26 -5.72 -1.28
N GLY A 97 16.34 -6.51 -1.37
CA GLY A 97 17.04 -7.07 -0.20
C GLY A 97 16.25 -8.15 0.52
N MET A 98 15.12 -8.60 -0.04
CA MET A 98 14.24 -9.64 0.52
C MET A 98 14.17 -10.82 -0.44
N PRO A 99 14.65 -12.01 -0.06
CA PRO A 99 14.46 -13.23 -0.85
C PRO A 99 12.98 -13.59 -0.93
N ILE A 100 12.51 -14.00 -2.11
CA ILE A 100 11.12 -14.39 -2.36
C ILE A 100 11.06 -15.92 -2.44
N ARG A 101 10.26 -16.57 -1.56
CA ARG A 101 10.16 -18.02 -1.38
C ARG A 101 8.80 -18.57 -1.82
N ILE A 102 8.25 -18.06 -2.90
CA ILE A 102 7.03 -18.60 -3.51
C ILE A 102 7.36 -19.32 -4.81
N ASP A 103 6.44 -20.14 -5.30
CA ASP A 103 6.63 -20.98 -6.50
C ASP A 103 7.03 -20.15 -7.73
N ASN A 104 6.38 -19.01 -7.95
CA ASN A 104 6.71 -18.09 -9.04
C ASN A 104 6.93 -16.65 -8.50
N PRO A 105 8.17 -16.24 -8.24
CA PRO A 105 8.49 -14.93 -7.70
C PRO A 105 8.00 -13.74 -8.55
N ARG A 106 7.69 -13.95 -9.83
CA ARG A 106 7.18 -12.90 -10.73
C ARG A 106 5.70 -12.57 -10.51
N GLU A 107 4.99 -13.41 -9.74
CA GLU A 107 3.56 -13.22 -9.44
C GLU A 107 3.33 -12.35 -8.20
N VAL A 108 4.38 -12.00 -7.45
CA VAL A 108 4.23 -11.08 -6.30
C VAL A 108 3.91 -9.69 -6.80
N GLY A 109 2.80 -9.13 -6.32
CA GLY A 109 2.47 -7.74 -6.53
C GLY A 109 3.57 -6.82 -5.97
N ALA A 110 3.88 -5.77 -6.72
CA ALA A 110 4.92 -4.84 -6.31
C ALA A 110 4.61 -4.17 -4.96
N ASP A 111 3.36 -3.76 -4.74
CA ASP A 111 2.82 -3.21 -3.51
C ASP A 111 3.01 -4.14 -2.30
N ARG A 112 2.71 -5.43 -2.47
CA ARG A 112 2.86 -6.45 -1.43
C ARG A 112 4.32 -6.63 -1.02
N LEU A 113 5.23 -6.68 -2.00
CA LEU A 113 6.65 -6.79 -1.73
C LEU A 113 7.21 -5.53 -1.06
N VAL A 114 6.75 -4.35 -1.48
CA VAL A 114 7.11 -3.05 -0.87
C VAL A 114 6.67 -2.99 0.60
N ASN A 115 5.44 -3.41 0.89
CA ASN A 115 4.92 -3.48 2.25
C ASN A 115 5.72 -4.47 3.12
N ALA A 116 6.03 -5.65 2.59
CA ALA A 116 6.83 -6.66 3.30
C ALA A 116 8.24 -6.15 3.65
N VAL A 117 8.89 -5.44 2.72
CA VAL A 117 10.22 -4.82 2.96
C VAL A 117 10.15 -3.80 4.08
N ALA A 118 9.11 -2.93 4.09
CA ALA A 118 8.95 -1.93 5.14
C ALA A 118 8.67 -2.56 6.51
N ALA A 119 7.82 -3.58 6.55
CA ALA A 119 7.47 -4.28 7.77
C ALA A 119 8.70 -4.98 8.38
N TYR A 120 9.45 -5.72 7.57
CA TYR A 120 10.64 -6.40 8.06
C TYR A 120 11.72 -5.44 8.56
N GLU A 121 11.96 -4.33 7.86
CA GLU A 121 12.91 -3.30 8.31
C GLU A 121 12.54 -2.75 9.69
N ARG A 122 11.25 -2.66 9.99
CA ARG A 122 10.72 -2.14 11.26
C ARG A 122 10.74 -3.17 12.38
N VAL A 123 10.41 -4.40 12.08
CA VAL A 123 10.24 -5.50 13.07
C VAL A 123 11.56 -6.22 13.34
N GLY A 124 12.36 -6.49 12.31
CA GLY A 124 13.60 -7.26 12.39
C GLY A 124 13.38 -8.74 12.71
N GLY A 125 12.19 -9.28 12.43
CA GLY A 125 11.80 -10.66 12.72
C GLY A 125 10.55 -11.07 11.95
N ALA A 126 9.97 -12.23 12.29
CA ALA A 126 8.75 -12.72 11.64
C ALA A 126 7.61 -11.71 11.74
N CYS A 127 6.99 -11.40 10.62
CA CYS A 127 5.88 -10.46 10.60
C CYS A 127 4.86 -10.76 9.50
N VAL A 128 3.65 -10.25 9.73
CA VAL A 128 2.54 -10.28 8.77
C VAL A 128 2.10 -8.84 8.52
N VAL A 129 1.97 -8.47 7.26
CA VAL A 129 1.31 -7.21 6.87
C VAL A 129 -0.12 -7.51 6.47
N VAL A 130 -1.07 -6.80 7.08
CA VAL A 130 -2.49 -6.83 6.68
C VAL A 130 -2.80 -5.52 6.00
N ASP A 131 -2.99 -5.55 4.68
CA ASP A 131 -3.35 -4.36 3.90
C ASP A 131 -4.85 -4.34 3.61
N PHE A 132 -5.55 -3.34 4.13
CA PHE A 132 -6.98 -3.13 3.98
C PHE A 132 -7.28 -2.23 2.77
N GLY A 133 -7.03 -2.75 1.58
CA GLY A 133 -7.25 -2.09 0.29
C GLY A 133 -8.49 -2.58 -0.46
N THR A 134 -8.43 -2.50 -1.79
CA THR A 134 -9.42 -3.08 -2.72
C THR A 134 -9.59 -4.59 -2.49
N ALA A 135 -8.49 -5.30 -2.27
CA ALA A 135 -8.45 -6.60 -1.62
C ALA A 135 -7.92 -6.42 -0.19
N ILE A 136 -8.18 -7.38 0.71
CA ILE A 136 -7.41 -7.49 1.93
C ILE A 136 -6.33 -8.53 1.68
N THR A 137 -5.06 -8.12 1.80
CA THR A 137 -3.92 -9.02 1.67
C THR A 137 -3.24 -9.26 3.01
N TYR A 138 -2.68 -10.45 3.16
CA TYR A 138 -1.86 -10.85 4.30
C TYR A 138 -0.51 -11.29 3.75
N ASP A 139 0.51 -10.48 3.93
CA ASP A 139 1.84 -10.71 3.41
C ASP A 139 2.74 -11.21 4.52
N VAL A 140 3.34 -12.39 4.31
CA VAL A 140 4.06 -13.12 5.35
C VAL A 140 5.55 -13.02 5.11
N VAL A 141 6.27 -12.59 6.15
CA VAL A 141 7.73 -12.51 6.17
C VAL A 141 8.28 -13.39 7.29
N SER A 142 9.28 -14.21 6.96
CA SER A 142 9.94 -15.08 7.93
C SER A 142 10.83 -14.32 8.90
N GLU A 143 11.27 -14.99 9.96
CA GLU A 143 12.28 -14.48 10.90
C GLU A 143 13.58 -14.07 10.19
N ALA A 144 13.95 -14.74 9.11
CA ALA A 144 15.15 -14.45 8.31
C ALA A 144 14.95 -13.33 7.27
N GLY A 145 13.78 -12.68 7.20
CA GLY A 145 13.49 -11.63 6.24
C GLY A 145 13.18 -12.14 4.83
N GLU A 146 12.63 -13.32 4.70
CA GLU A 146 12.22 -13.90 3.43
C GLU A 146 10.71 -13.73 3.24
N TYR A 147 10.28 -13.28 2.07
CA TYR A 147 8.86 -13.23 1.70
C TYR A 147 8.36 -14.65 1.43
N LEU A 148 7.49 -15.15 2.29
CA LEU A 148 6.97 -16.53 2.22
C LEU A 148 5.70 -16.67 1.37
N GLY A 149 5.12 -15.59 0.92
CA GLY A 149 3.83 -15.56 0.25
C GLY A 149 2.77 -14.87 1.08
N GLY A 150 1.51 -15.25 0.90
CA GLY A 150 0.44 -14.63 1.67
C GLY A 150 -0.95 -15.06 1.24
N ILE A 151 -1.95 -14.35 1.75
CA ILE A 151 -3.36 -14.64 1.52
C ILE A 151 -3.99 -13.39 0.89
N ILE A 152 -4.92 -13.59 -0.03
CA ILE A 152 -5.70 -12.53 -0.68
C ILE A 152 -7.18 -12.84 -0.50
N THR A 153 -7.92 -11.86 -0.01
CA THR A 153 -9.37 -11.95 0.13
C THR A 153 -10.05 -10.74 -0.51
N PRO A 154 -11.33 -10.83 -0.88
CA PRO A 154 -12.06 -9.64 -1.31
C PRO A 154 -12.01 -8.56 -0.23
N GLY A 155 -11.88 -7.28 -0.63
CA GLY A 155 -11.96 -6.15 0.29
C GLY A 155 -13.39 -5.81 0.69
N ALA A 156 -13.55 -4.98 1.72
CA ALA A 156 -14.85 -4.63 2.26
C ALA A 156 -15.72 -3.87 1.26
N GLU A 157 -15.15 -2.89 0.53
CA GLU A 157 -15.90 -2.08 -0.45
C GLU A 157 -16.39 -2.90 -1.63
N ILE A 158 -15.51 -3.74 -2.23
CA ILE A 158 -15.93 -4.61 -3.36
C ILE A 158 -16.96 -5.66 -2.91
N SER A 159 -16.94 -6.08 -1.65
CA SER A 159 -17.94 -6.99 -1.09
C SER A 159 -19.29 -6.31 -0.90
N ILE A 160 -19.31 -5.04 -0.49
CA ILE A 160 -20.52 -4.22 -0.44
C ILE A 160 -21.09 -4.04 -1.85
N ASP A 161 -20.24 -3.68 -2.81
CA ASP A 161 -20.66 -3.50 -4.20
C ASP A 161 -21.22 -4.79 -4.81
N ALA A 162 -20.55 -5.92 -4.60
CA ALA A 162 -21.02 -7.22 -5.04
C ALA A 162 -22.36 -7.62 -4.39
N LEU A 163 -22.56 -7.30 -3.12
CA LEU A 163 -23.81 -7.54 -2.40
C LEU A 163 -24.95 -6.67 -2.99
N TYR A 164 -24.68 -5.40 -3.25
CA TYR A 164 -25.62 -4.48 -3.89
C TYR A 164 -26.00 -4.95 -5.30
N ASP A 165 -25.03 -5.31 -6.13
CA ASP A 165 -25.24 -5.68 -7.53
C ASP A 165 -26.00 -7.01 -7.69
N ARG A 166 -25.85 -7.93 -6.72
CA ARG A 166 -26.42 -9.28 -6.80
C ARG A 166 -27.70 -9.47 -5.98
N ALA A 167 -28.00 -8.58 -5.06
CA ALA A 167 -29.17 -8.69 -4.19
C ALA A 167 -30.23 -7.64 -4.54
N ALA A 168 -31.29 -8.02 -5.24
CA ALA A 168 -32.29 -7.13 -5.84
C ALA A 168 -32.97 -6.11 -4.89
N LYS A 169 -32.86 -6.27 -3.58
CA LYS A 169 -33.52 -5.41 -2.59
C LYS A 169 -32.58 -4.75 -1.59
N LEU A 170 -31.26 -5.00 -1.68
CA LEU A 170 -30.33 -4.40 -0.76
C LEU A 170 -29.82 -3.06 -1.30
N PRO A 171 -29.82 -1.99 -0.47
CA PRO A 171 -29.30 -0.71 -0.88
C PRO A 171 -27.75 -0.72 -0.91
N LYS A 172 -27.14 0.13 -1.72
CA LYS A 172 -25.70 0.42 -1.59
C LYS A 172 -25.47 1.14 -0.24
N VAL A 173 -24.51 0.65 0.52
CA VAL A 173 -24.22 1.14 1.88
C VAL A 173 -22.79 1.62 1.92
N GLU A 174 -22.58 2.81 2.46
CA GLU A 174 -21.25 3.32 2.75
C GLU A 174 -20.67 2.60 3.98
N LEU A 175 -19.39 2.21 3.90
CA LEU A 175 -18.68 1.58 5.00
C LEU A 175 -18.50 2.57 6.16
N ALA A 176 -19.07 2.24 7.29
CA ALA A 176 -18.94 3.02 8.53
C ALA A 176 -19.11 2.11 9.75
N GLN A 177 -18.66 2.57 10.90
CA GLN A 177 -18.84 1.85 12.16
C GLN A 177 -20.32 1.57 12.43
N PRO A 178 -20.71 0.31 12.69
CA PRO A 178 -22.07 -0.04 13.04
C PRO A 178 -22.41 0.45 14.46
N ARG A 179 -23.65 0.83 14.67
CA ARG A 179 -24.13 1.27 15.99
C ARG A 179 -24.18 0.13 17.02
N SER A 180 -24.41 -1.08 16.53
CA SER A 180 -24.48 -2.30 17.33
C SER A 180 -24.26 -3.54 16.47
N LEU A 181 -23.91 -4.66 17.09
CA LEU A 181 -23.75 -5.93 16.40
C LEU A 181 -25.04 -6.39 15.73
N ILE A 182 -26.19 -6.22 16.40
CA ILE A 182 -27.49 -6.55 15.83
C ILE A 182 -28.07 -5.29 15.17
N GLY A 183 -27.99 -5.21 13.83
CA GLY A 183 -28.59 -4.12 13.06
C GLY A 183 -30.11 -4.16 13.10
N LYS A 184 -30.72 -2.99 13.36
CA LYS A 184 -32.21 -2.84 13.42
C LYS A 184 -32.80 -2.30 12.11
N SER A 185 -31.98 -2.02 11.14
CA SER A 185 -32.33 -1.66 9.76
C SER A 185 -31.47 -2.46 8.79
N THR A 186 -31.90 -2.57 7.52
CA THR A 186 -31.10 -3.24 6.48
C THR A 186 -29.71 -2.63 6.35
N VAL A 187 -29.60 -1.30 6.39
CA VAL A 187 -28.33 -0.57 6.35
C VAL A 187 -27.42 -0.93 7.54
N ASP A 188 -27.98 -0.90 8.76
CA ASP A 188 -27.20 -1.24 9.97
C ASP A 188 -26.80 -2.72 9.96
N ALA A 189 -27.67 -3.61 9.45
CA ALA A 189 -27.38 -5.04 9.34
C ALA A 189 -26.24 -5.30 8.34
N ILE A 190 -26.23 -4.63 7.20
CA ILE A 190 -25.14 -4.73 6.22
C ILE A 190 -23.84 -4.18 6.82
N ARG A 191 -23.85 -2.98 7.43
CA ARG A 191 -22.67 -2.41 8.09
C ARG A 191 -22.09 -3.33 9.15
N SER A 192 -22.96 -3.87 10.00
CA SER A 192 -22.57 -4.82 11.04
C SER A 192 -21.92 -6.07 10.45
N GLY A 193 -22.57 -6.66 9.44
CA GLY A 193 -22.05 -7.87 8.78
C GLY A 193 -20.69 -7.63 8.11
N ILE A 194 -20.50 -6.50 7.45
CA ILE A 194 -19.24 -6.15 6.83
C ILE A 194 -18.15 -5.91 7.89
N VAL A 195 -18.39 -5.00 8.84
CA VAL A 195 -17.33 -4.63 9.80
C VAL A 195 -16.94 -5.81 10.69
N PHE A 196 -17.89 -6.48 11.32
CA PHE A 196 -17.58 -7.61 12.21
C PHE A 196 -17.22 -8.89 11.43
N GLY A 197 -17.75 -9.06 10.21
CA GLY A 197 -17.37 -10.17 9.34
C GLY A 197 -15.91 -10.08 8.91
N PHE A 198 -15.45 -8.91 8.46
CA PHE A 198 -14.05 -8.69 8.09
C PHE A 198 -13.13 -8.70 9.31
N ALA A 199 -13.53 -8.14 10.45
CA ALA A 199 -12.76 -8.25 11.68
C ALA A 199 -12.58 -9.73 12.08
N GLY A 200 -13.65 -10.53 12.07
CA GLY A 200 -13.56 -11.97 12.35
C GLY A 200 -12.74 -12.75 11.29
N GLN A 201 -12.74 -12.32 10.04
CA GLN A 201 -11.85 -12.88 9.00
C GLN A 201 -10.38 -12.62 9.35
N VAL A 202 -10.04 -11.38 9.74
CA VAL A 202 -8.68 -11.03 10.18
C VAL A 202 -8.28 -11.85 11.40
N ASP A 203 -9.15 -11.93 12.42
CA ASP A 203 -8.92 -12.76 13.61
C ASP A 203 -8.60 -14.21 13.24
N GLY A 204 -9.44 -14.81 12.39
CA GLY A 204 -9.27 -16.19 11.98
C GLY A 204 -8.03 -16.47 11.14
N ILE A 205 -7.59 -15.52 10.30
CA ILE A 205 -6.41 -15.66 9.46
C ILE A 205 -5.13 -15.38 10.26
N VAL A 206 -5.09 -14.27 11.00
CA VAL A 206 -3.93 -13.89 11.82
C VAL A 206 -3.66 -14.95 12.89
N GLY A 207 -4.71 -15.47 13.55
CA GLY A 207 -4.57 -16.55 14.52
C GLY A 207 -3.87 -17.78 13.90
N ARG A 208 -4.30 -18.24 12.73
CA ARG A 208 -3.66 -19.37 12.01
C ARG A 208 -2.23 -19.07 11.60
N LEU A 209 -1.95 -17.85 11.14
CA LEU A 209 -0.58 -17.47 10.78
C LEU A 209 0.34 -17.47 12.01
N ARG A 210 -0.14 -17.03 13.18
CA ARG A 210 0.62 -17.13 14.43
C ARG A 210 0.82 -18.58 14.90
N GLU A 211 -0.15 -19.45 14.69
CA GLU A 211 0.02 -20.90 14.96
C GLU A 211 1.14 -21.51 14.11
N GLU A 212 1.29 -21.06 12.85
CA GLU A 212 2.30 -21.57 11.91
C GLU A 212 3.69 -20.92 12.09
N LEU A 213 3.73 -19.59 12.30
CA LEU A 213 4.97 -18.82 12.36
C LEU A 213 5.53 -18.63 13.76
N GLY A 214 4.70 -18.85 14.78
CA GLY A 214 5.02 -18.61 16.19
C GLY A 214 4.26 -17.42 16.79
N PRO A 215 4.00 -17.46 18.11
CA PRO A 215 3.18 -16.48 18.82
C PRO A 215 3.77 -15.07 18.85
N GLU A 216 5.08 -14.93 18.68
CA GLU A 216 5.81 -13.66 18.66
C GLU A 216 5.71 -12.94 17.32
N THR A 217 5.05 -13.53 16.32
CA THR A 217 4.86 -12.92 15.01
C THR A 217 4.14 -11.59 15.12
N ARG A 218 4.79 -10.52 14.69
CA ARG A 218 4.26 -9.17 14.72
C ARG A 218 3.31 -8.94 13.54
N VAL A 219 2.26 -8.16 13.78
CA VAL A 219 1.25 -7.84 12.77
C VAL A 219 1.17 -6.33 12.57
N ILE A 220 1.43 -5.88 11.35
CA ILE A 220 1.31 -4.47 10.95
C ILE A 220 0.11 -4.35 10.01
N ALA A 221 -0.82 -3.44 10.32
CA ALA A 221 -1.93 -3.09 9.47
C ALA A 221 -1.61 -1.84 8.64
N THR A 222 -2.05 -1.83 7.39
CA THR A 222 -2.00 -0.67 6.50
C THR A 222 -3.26 -0.62 5.62
N GLY A 223 -3.35 0.35 4.74
CA GLY A 223 -4.45 0.49 3.80
C GLY A 223 -5.57 1.42 4.27
N GLY A 224 -6.32 1.95 3.30
CA GLY A 224 -7.29 3.02 3.55
C GLY A 224 -8.46 2.67 4.47
N LEU A 225 -8.76 1.38 4.65
CA LEU A 225 -9.86 0.91 5.50
C LEU A 225 -9.40 0.38 6.87
N ALA A 226 -8.09 0.42 7.16
CA ALA A 226 -7.54 -0.04 8.43
C ALA A 226 -8.18 0.68 9.62
N SER A 227 -8.35 2.00 9.55
CA SER A 227 -8.96 2.82 10.61
C SER A 227 -10.40 2.43 10.98
N VAL A 228 -11.14 1.83 10.03
CA VAL A 228 -12.53 1.38 10.25
C VAL A 228 -12.57 -0.06 10.76
N LEU A 229 -11.72 -0.93 10.27
CA LEU A 229 -11.79 -2.37 10.53
C LEU A 229 -10.98 -2.81 11.74
N VAL A 230 -9.76 -2.31 11.90
CA VAL A 230 -8.83 -2.68 12.98
C VAL A 230 -9.43 -2.51 14.39
N PRO A 231 -10.20 -1.44 14.71
CA PRO A 231 -10.80 -1.31 16.04
C PRO A 231 -11.74 -2.44 16.45
N ASN A 232 -12.17 -3.28 15.50
CA ASN A 232 -13.09 -4.41 15.73
C ASN A 232 -12.39 -5.78 15.67
N VAL A 233 -11.11 -5.81 15.33
CA VAL A 233 -10.26 -7.00 15.33
C VAL A 233 -9.88 -7.34 16.77
N ARG A 234 -9.90 -8.61 17.13
CA ARG A 234 -9.58 -9.12 18.49
C ARG A 234 -8.14 -9.60 18.59
N GLU A 235 -7.63 -10.18 17.49
CA GLU A 235 -6.22 -10.54 17.41
C GLU A 235 -5.35 -9.28 17.51
N PRO A 236 -4.27 -9.31 18.28
CA PRO A 236 -3.40 -8.15 18.42
C PRO A 236 -2.86 -7.68 17.05
N ILE A 237 -3.15 -6.44 16.70
CA ILE A 237 -2.48 -5.71 15.64
C ILE A 237 -1.47 -4.80 16.33
N ASP A 238 -0.19 -5.05 16.09
CA ASP A 238 0.88 -4.38 16.83
C ASP A 238 1.05 -2.91 16.42
N GLU A 239 0.76 -2.61 15.16
CA GLU A 239 0.88 -1.27 14.61
C GLU A 239 -0.09 -1.05 13.43
N VAL A 240 -0.58 0.18 13.29
CA VAL A 240 -1.29 0.64 12.09
C VAL A 240 -0.47 1.76 11.45
N ASP A 241 -0.05 1.55 10.21
CA ASP A 241 0.77 2.53 9.48
C ASP A 241 0.21 2.77 8.06
N ASP A 242 -0.46 3.90 7.89
CA ASP A 242 -1.05 4.32 6.60
C ASP A 242 0.01 4.70 5.54
N LEU A 243 1.27 4.86 5.96
CA LEU A 243 2.39 5.27 5.10
C LEU A 243 3.41 4.13 4.87
N LEU A 244 3.08 2.90 5.28
CA LEU A 244 3.97 1.74 5.19
C LEU A 244 4.51 1.55 3.77
N THR A 245 3.63 1.59 2.76
CA THR A 245 4.01 1.44 1.34
C THR A 245 4.98 2.54 0.89
N LEU A 246 4.73 3.80 1.28
CA LEU A 246 5.62 4.90 0.92
C LEU A 246 7.01 4.73 1.58
N THR A 247 7.03 4.26 2.83
CA THR A 247 8.27 3.93 3.53
C THR A 247 9.03 2.81 2.83
N GLY A 248 8.35 1.75 2.41
CA GLY A 248 8.93 0.64 1.67
C GLY A 248 9.53 1.05 0.33
N LEU A 249 8.84 1.92 -0.40
CA LEU A 249 9.36 2.49 -1.64
C LEU A 249 10.66 3.27 -1.43
N ARG A 250 10.75 4.08 -0.36
CA ARG A 250 11.98 4.78 -0.01
C ARG A 250 13.12 3.79 0.28
N LEU A 251 12.87 2.76 1.07
CA LEU A 251 13.88 1.74 1.40
C LEU A 251 14.39 1.01 0.16
N ILE A 252 13.49 0.65 -0.75
CA ILE A 252 13.87 0.01 -2.02
C ILE A 252 14.68 0.98 -2.88
N TRP A 253 14.28 2.25 -2.97
CA TRP A 253 15.05 3.26 -3.70
C TRP A 253 16.47 3.39 -3.12
N GLU A 254 16.64 3.46 -1.81
CA GLU A 254 17.95 3.55 -1.15
C GLU A 254 18.87 2.36 -1.46
N ARG A 255 18.30 1.17 -1.59
CA ARG A 255 19.04 -0.06 -1.95
C ARG A 255 19.47 -0.11 -3.43
N ASN A 256 18.88 0.72 -4.28
CA ASN A 256 19.11 0.76 -5.72
C ASN A 256 19.77 2.04 -6.22
N ARG A 257 19.90 3.08 -5.39
CA ARG A 257 20.57 4.32 -5.78
C ARG A 257 22.03 4.04 -6.15
N SER A 258 22.48 4.69 -7.23
CA SER A 258 23.88 4.69 -7.61
C SER A 258 24.71 5.60 -6.69
N PRO A 259 25.99 5.31 -6.44
CA PRO A 259 26.89 6.28 -5.78
C PRO A 259 26.94 7.65 -6.46
N ALA A 260 26.68 7.71 -7.78
CA ALA A 260 26.57 8.96 -8.53
C ALA A 260 25.36 9.82 -8.15
N ASP A 261 24.26 9.22 -7.69
CA ASP A 261 23.07 9.96 -7.27
C ASP A 261 23.26 10.76 -5.97
N GLY A 262 24.40 10.56 -5.29
CA GLY A 262 24.79 11.24 -4.05
C GLY A 262 25.80 12.37 -4.22
N THR A 263 26.44 12.51 -5.39
CA THR A 263 27.65 13.37 -5.55
C THR A 263 27.47 14.61 -6.41
N GLU A 264 26.33 14.81 -7.09
CA GLU A 264 26.14 15.97 -7.98
C GLU A 264 25.25 17.09 -7.41
N LEU A 265 25.28 17.35 -6.13
CA LEU A 265 24.68 18.57 -5.57
C LEU A 265 25.56 19.05 -4.39
N ASP A 266 26.76 19.51 -4.70
CA ASP A 266 27.52 20.47 -3.92
C ASP A 266 27.50 21.84 -4.62
N PRO A 267 27.63 22.91 -3.90
CA PRO A 267 26.63 23.94 -3.50
C PRO A 267 26.18 24.88 -4.60
#